data_80acfcc7dd43911f32eef969b2048d40
#
_entry.id   80acfcc7dd43911f32eef969b2048d40
#
_cell.length_a   1.000
_cell.length_b   1.000
_cell.length_c   1.000
_cell.angle_alpha   90.00
_cell.angle_beta   90.00
_cell.angle_gamma   90.00
#
_symmetry.space_group_name_H-M   'P 1'
#
loop_
_entity.id
_entity.type
_entity.pdbx_description
1 polymer ?
#
loop_
_entity_poly.entity_id
_entity_poly.type
_entity_poly.pdbx_seq_one_letter_code
_entity_poly.pdbx_strand_id
1 'polypeptide(L)'
;MFSVVLIISLILLLLLIWASADIRSRVYVNSLCSVNCKEKKVAITFDDGPSQNTKSILEVLDRYNAKATFFLVGEKALNDVESLKSIVNKGHSVANHSWSHSSLLPIKPVDDITKELLDTNKVLFDITGKENIYFRPPFGVTNPLIAKSIKRTNMVSVGWSVRSFDTISWLPRRIICKRVVRKSKPGDIILLHDRVYQADVLLENILKTLHNKGYVFVTVDEL
;
A
#
# COMPACT_ATOMS: atom_id res chain seq x y z
N MET A 1 33.23 -29.50 8.50
CA MET A 1 32.77 -28.51 9.49
C MET A 1 32.63 -27.10 8.90
N PHE A 2 33.66 -26.55 8.27
CA PHE A 2 33.66 -25.21 7.64
C PHE A 2 32.54 -25.03 6.58
N SER A 3 32.38 -26.00 5.67
CA SER A 3 31.33 -25.95 4.64
C SER A 3 29.91 -25.96 5.20
N VAL A 4 29.66 -26.67 6.30
CA VAL A 4 28.35 -26.72 6.96
C VAL A 4 28.01 -25.37 7.60
N VAL A 5 28.98 -24.72 8.23
CA VAL A 5 28.82 -23.39 8.83
C VAL A 5 28.49 -22.37 7.76
N LEU A 6 29.18 -22.39 6.61
CA LEU A 6 28.88 -21.51 5.48
C LEU A 6 27.48 -21.70 4.93
N ILE A 7 27.03 -22.94 4.75
CA ILE A 7 25.69 -23.25 4.27
C ILE A 7 24.63 -22.72 5.25
N ILE A 8 24.81 -22.97 6.54
CA ILE A 8 23.88 -22.47 7.59
C ILE A 8 23.83 -20.94 7.58
N SER A 9 24.98 -20.29 7.50
CA SER A 9 25.06 -18.81 7.46
C SER A 9 24.35 -18.24 6.21
N LEU A 10 24.50 -18.88 5.05
CA LEU A 10 23.82 -18.48 3.82
C LEU A 10 22.29 -18.66 3.95
N ILE A 11 21.83 -19.78 4.49
CA ILE A 11 20.40 -20.02 4.71
C ILE A 11 19.82 -18.96 5.65
N LEU A 12 20.49 -18.67 6.76
CA LEU A 12 20.06 -17.62 7.70
C LEU A 12 19.98 -16.25 7.03
N LEU A 13 20.98 -15.89 6.22
CA LEU A 13 20.97 -14.64 5.47
C LEU A 13 19.78 -14.57 4.50
N LEU A 14 19.51 -15.64 3.75
CA LEU A 14 18.37 -15.70 2.83
C LEU A 14 17.03 -15.60 3.56
N LEU A 15 16.91 -16.23 4.74
CA LEU A 15 15.72 -16.11 5.60
C LEU A 15 15.51 -14.68 6.10
N LEU A 16 16.57 -13.98 6.50
CA LEU A 16 16.49 -12.59 6.93
C LEU A 16 16.10 -11.65 5.78
N ILE A 17 16.65 -11.88 4.58
CA ILE A 17 16.28 -11.14 3.36
C ILE A 17 14.80 -11.36 3.04
N TRP A 18 14.35 -12.61 3.02
CA TRP A 18 12.94 -12.94 2.78
C TRP A 18 12.03 -12.32 3.85
N ALA A 19 12.40 -12.42 5.13
CA ALA A 19 11.65 -11.84 6.24
C ALA A 19 11.47 -10.32 6.12
N SER A 20 12.47 -9.65 5.54
CA SER A 20 12.45 -8.19 5.33
C SER A 20 11.71 -7.80 4.02
N ALA A 21 11.86 -8.56 2.95
CA ALA A 21 11.34 -8.22 1.61
C ALA A 21 9.88 -8.64 1.38
N ASP A 22 9.38 -9.66 2.09
CA ASP A 22 7.96 -10.05 1.99
C ASP A 22 7.17 -9.50 3.18
N ILE A 23 6.37 -8.47 2.94
CA ILE A 23 5.51 -7.86 3.97
C ILE A 23 4.53 -8.85 4.63
N ARG A 24 4.28 -10.00 4.00
CA ARG A 24 3.43 -11.08 4.53
C ARG A 24 4.19 -12.04 5.44
N SER A 25 5.51 -11.89 5.58
CA SER A 25 6.36 -12.78 6.38
C SER A 25 5.97 -12.80 7.87
N ARG A 26 5.44 -11.64 8.38
CA ARG A 26 5.07 -11.42 9.78
C ARG A 26 6.20 -11.62 10.78
N VAL A 27 7.46 -11.66 10.33
CA VAL A 27 8.62 -11.87 11.20
C VAL A 27 8.90 -10.63 12.04
N TYR A 28 8.95 -9.47 11.42
CA TYR A 28 9.25 -8.21 12.13
C TYR A 28 8.00 -7.40 12.46
N VAL A 29 7.00 -7.45 11.57
CA VAL A 29 5.75 -6.67 11.68
C VAL A 29 4.58 -7.55 11.25
N ASN A 30 3.55 -7.62 12.08
CA ASN A 30 2.30 -8.29 11.71
C ASN A 30 1.45 -7.32 10.85
N SER A 31 1.76 -7.27 9.55
CA SER A 31 1.04 -6.39 8.62
C SER A 31 -0.32 -6.97 8.24
N LEU A 32 -1.34 -6.11 8.20
CA LEU A 32 -2.67 -6.44 7.67
C LEU A 32 -2.58 -6.60 6.15
N CYS A 33 -2.60 -7.82 5.65
CA CYS A 33 -2.49 -8.10 4.21
C CYS A 33 -3.80 -8.56 3.58
N SER A 34 -4.71 -9.09 4.38
CA SER A 34 -6.06 -9.52 4.01
C SER A 34 -6.88 -9.76 5.27
N VAL A 35 -8.19 -9.82 5.14
CA VAL A 35 -9.12 -10.24 6.20
C VAL A 35 -9.88 -11.48 5.78
N ASN A 36 -10.40 -12.22 6.76
CA ASN A 36 -11.30 -13.33 6.47
C ASN A 36 -12.71 -12.78 6.25
N CYS A 37 -13.13 -12.68 5.00
CA CYS A 37 -14.41 -12.12 4.60
C CYS A 37 -15.22 -13.13 3.78
N LYS A 38 -16.50 -13.33 4.12
CA LYS A 38 -17.42 -14.18 3.34
C LYS A 38 -18.04 -13.44 2.16
N GLU A 39 -18.21 -12.12 2.29
CA GLU A 39 -18.75 -11.26 1.24
C GLU A 39 -17.67 -11.01 0.18
N LYS A 40 -18.08 -10.87 -1.07
CA LYS A 40 -17.13 -10.54 -2.17
C LYS A 40 -16.69 -9.08 -2.10
N LYS A 41 -16.02 -8.71 -0.99
CA LYS A 41 -15.38 -7.41 -0.80
C LYS A 41 -13.87 -7.52 -1.01
N VAL A 42 -13.29 -6.49 -1.63
CA VAL A 42 -11.83 -6.33 -1.76
C VAL A 42 -11.47 -4.86 -1.53
N ALA A 43 -10.32 -4.60 -0.91
CA ALA A 43 -9.78 -3.26 -0.80
C ALA A 43 -8.84 -2.97 -1.98
N ILE A 44 -9.17 -1.94 -2.77
CA ILE A 44 -8.25 -1.37 -3.75
C ILE A 44 -7.38 -0.35 -3.03
N THR A 45 -6.06 -0.45 -3.18
CA THR A 45 -5.14 0.48 -2.55
C THR A 45 -4.13 1.04 -3.56
N PHE A 46 -3.81 2.32 -3.42
CA PHE A 46 -2.84 3.03 -4.24
C PHE A 46 -1.69 3.54 -3.38
N ASP A 47 -0.46 3.27 -3.80
CA ASP A 47 0.76 3.78 -3.17
C ASP A 47 1.37 4.93 -3.99
N ASP A 48 2.27 5.68 -3.38
CA ASP A 48 3.14 6.71 -3.96
C ASP A 48 2.45 8.05 -4.31
N GLY A 49 1.15 8.20 -4.06
CA GLY A 49 0.39 9.41 -4.35
C GLY A 49 0.61 10.59 -3.38
N PRO A 50 -0.08 11.74 -3.65
CA PRO A 50 -0.83 12.01 -4.88
C PRO A 50 0.05 12.15 -6.12
N SER A 51 -0.55 11.97 -7.31
CA SER A 51 0.12 12.07 -8.59
C SER A 51 -0.76 12.72 -9.66
N GLN A 52 -0.19 12.95 -10.84
CA GLN A 52 -0.92 13.48 -11.99
C GLN A 52 -2.13 12.62 -12.42
N ASN A 53 -2.13 11.33 -12.07
CA ASN A 53 -3.23 10.41 -12.40
C ASN A 53 -4.32 10.35 -11.31
N THR A 54 -4.10 10.95 -10.14
CA THR A 54 -5.06 10.87 -9.02
C THR A 54 -6.46 11.28 -9.45
N LYS A 55 -6.61 12.36 -10.21
CA LYS A 55 -7.90 12.83 -10.71
C LYS A 55 -8.61 11.80 -11.61
N SER A 56 -7.91 11.26 -12.61
CA SER A 56 -8.50 10.26 -13.53
C SER A 56 -8.82 8.94 -12.82
N ILE A 57 -8.02 8.55 -11.83
CA ILE A 57 -8.30 7.39 -10.96
C ILE A 57 -9.61 7.61 -10.17
N LEU A 58 -9.79 8.80 -9.58
CA LEU A 58 -11.01 9.14 -8.84
C LEU A 58 -12.26 9.12 -9.74
N GLU A 59 -12.15 9.58 -10.97
CA GLU A 59 -13.23 9.50 -11.96
C GLU A 59 -13.59 8.05 -12.33
N VAL A 60 -12.59 7.17 -12.42
CA VAL A 60 -12.83 5.73 -12.62
C VAL A 60 -13.53 5.11 -11.42
N LEU A 61 -13.05 5.38 -10.20
CA LEU A 61 -13.66 4.87 -8.97
C LEU A 61 -15.14 5.29 -8.86
N ASP A 62 -15.47 6.54 -9.16
CA ASP A 62 -16.84 7.05 -9.15
C ASP A 62 -17.76 6.26 -10.12
N ARG A 63 -17.28 5.98 -11.35
CA ARG A 63 -18.07 5.22 -12.34
C ARG A 63 -18.49 3.83 -11.86
N TYR A 64 -17.71 3.21 -11.00
CA TYR A 64 -17.97 1.88 -10.45
C TYR A 64 -18.54 1.91 -9.02
N ASN A 65 -18.88 3.09 -8.48
CA ASN A 65 -19.24 3.29 -7.07
C ASN A 65 -18.25 2.58 -6.12
N ALA A 66 -16.95 2.64 -6.48
CA ALA A 66 -15.88 1.98 -5.78
C ALA A 66 -15.23 2.91 -4.76
N LYS A 67 -14.85 2.37 -3.59
CA LYS A 67 -14.02 3.08 -2.62
C LYS A 67 -12.63 2.47 -2.61
N ALA A 68 -11.63 3.28 -2.26
CA ALA A 68 -10.23 2.90 -2.24
C ALA A 68 -9.48 3.57 -1.08
N THR A 69 -8.33 3.03 -0.72
CA THR A 69 -7.42 3.64 0.26
C THR A 69 -6.13 4.09 -0.45
N PHE A 70 -5.76 5.35 -0.24
CA PHE A 70 -4.56 5.94 -0.83
C PHE A 70 -3.48 6.08 0.24
N PHE A 71 -2.36 5.37 0.08
CA PHE A 71 -1.17 5.50 0.91
C PHE A 71 -0.31 6.63 0.33
N LEU A 72 -0.38 7.78 0.97
CA LEU A 72 0.17 9.03 0.46
C LEU A 72 1.56 9.31 1.03
N VAL A 73 2.45 9.79 0.17
CA VAL A 73 3.77 10.32 0.54
C VAL A 73 3.57 11.71 1.12
N GLY A 74 4.03 11.96 2.35
CA GLY A 74 3.75 13.19 3.10
C GLY A 74 4.16 14.46 2.37
N GLU A 75 5.37 14.49 1.81
CA GLU A 75 5.87 15.62 1.02
C GLU A 75 4.98 15.92 -0.19
N LYS A 76 4.49 14.88 -0.88
CA LYS A 76 3.59 15.06 -2.03
C LYS A 76 2.20 15.53 -1.60
N ALA A 77 1.68 14.98 -0.51
CA ALA A 77 0.40 15.37 0.05
C ALA A 77 0.38 16.85 0.48
N LEU A 78 1.50 17.34 1.06
CA LEU A 78 1.68 18.74 1.40
C LEU A 78 1.71 19.65 0.15
N ASN A 79 2.33 19.17 -0.93
CA ASN A 79 2.49 19.94 -2.17
C ASN A 79 1.24 19.88 -3.08
N ASP A 80 0.33 18.91 -2.87
CA ASP A 80 -0.92 18.75 -3.65
C ASP A 80 -2.12 18.53 -2.74
N VAL A 81 -2.44 19.55 -1.97
CA VAL A 81 -3.57 19.57 -1.02
C VAL A 81 -4.91 19.36 -1.72
N GLU A 82 -5.05 19.86 -2.95
CA GLU A 82 -6.31 19.75 -3.71
C GLU A 82 -6.62 18.28 -4.09
N SER A 83 -5.63 17.52 -4.52
CA SER A 83 -5.80 16.08 -4.76
C SER A 83 -6.16 15.34 -3.47
N LEU A 84 -5.50 15.66 -2.35
CA LEU A 84 -5.82 15.06 -1.05
C LEU A 84 -7.27 15.36 -0.62
N LYS A 85 -7.71 16.61 -0.71
CA LYS A 85 -9.10 16.99 -0.43
C LYS A 85 -10.09 16.27 -1.36
N SER A 86 -9.76 16.13 -2.63
CA SER A 86 -10.59 15.46 -3.62
C SER A 86 -10.77 13.97 -3.27
N ILE A 87 -9.69 13.29 -2.85
CA ILE A 87 -9.74 11.89 -2.37
C ILE A 87 -10.73 11.76 -1.21
N VAL A 88 -10.59 12.61 -0.19
CA VAL A 88 -11.42 12.53 1.03
C VAL A 88 -12.88 12.91 0.75
N ASN A 89 -13.12 13.99 -0.01
CA ASN A 89 -14.47 14.47 -0.34
C ASN A 89 -15.29 13.44 -1.16
N LYS A 90 -14.60 12.58 -1.92
CA LYS A 90 -15.23 11.47 -2.65
C LYS A 90 -15.41 10.21 -1.79
N GLY A 91 -15.11 10.28 -0.49
CA GLY A 91 -15.32 9.20 0.47
C GLY A 91 -14.29 8.06 0.37
N HIS A 92 -13.08 8.35 -0.11
CA HIS A 92 -11.96 7.41 -0.04
C HIS A 92 -11.18 7.62 1.26
N SER A 93 -10.43 6.60 1.68
CA SER A 93 -9.52 6.71 2.81
C SER A 93 -8.14 7.14 2.38
N VAL A 94 -7.44 7.86 3.25
CA VAL A 94 -6.02 8.19 3.10
C VAL A 94 -5.22 7.55 4.21
N ALA A 95 -3.98 7.17 3.90
CA ALA A 95 -3.09 6.51 4.82
C ALA A 95 -1.64 6.93 4.58
N ASN A 96 -0.76 6.61 5.51
CA ASN A 96 0.62 7.06 5.55
C ASN A 96 1.53 6.17 4.71
N HIS A 97 2.36 6.78 3.85
CA HIS A 97 3.39 6.10 3.06
C HIS A 97 4.80 6.69 3.29
N SER A 98 5.10 7.10 4.53
CA SER A 98 6.25 7.90 4.97
C SER A 98 6.27 9.33 4.39
N TRP A 99 7.20 10.15 4.88
CA TRP A 99 7.34 11.53 4.41
C TRP A 99 7.99 11.61 3.03
N SER A 100 9.16 10.98 2.89
CA SER A 100 10.03 11.13 1.72
C SER A 100 9.97 9.97 0.72
N HIS A 101 9.38 8.82 1.11
CA HIS A 101 9.45 7.56 0.35
C HIS A 101 10.89 7.18 -0.03
N SER A 102 11.85 7.47 0.85
CA SER A 102 13.27 7.18 0.59
C SER A 102 13.55 5.68 0.59
N SER A 103 14.36 5.22 -0.38
CA SER A 103 14.87 3.84 -0.40
C SER A 103 15.76 3.51 0.80
N LEU A 104 16.31 4.54 1.45
CA LEU A 104 17.12 4.40 2.65
C LEU A 104 16.29 4.39 3.95
N LEU A 105 14.97 4.62 3.89
CA LEU A 105 14.11 4.64 5.07
C LEU A 105 14.32 3.41 5.98
N PRO A 106 14.41 2.17 5.46
CA PRO A 106 14.55 0.99 6.31
C PRO A 106 15.84 0.91 7.14
N ILE A 107 16.86 1.71 6.79
CA ILE A 107 18.15 1.73 7.50
C ILE A 107 18.41 3.02 8.29
N LYS A 108 17.45 3.97 8.28
CA LYS A 108 17.54 5.18 9.11
C LYS A 108 17.40 4.84 10.60
N PRO A 109 17.90 5.70 11.50
CA PRO A 109 17.60 5.61 12.93
C PRO A 109 16.09 5.60 13.21
N VAL A 110 15.70 4.92 14.29
CA VAL A 110 14.27 4.81 14.67
C VAL A 110 13.62 6.17 14.86
N ASP A 111 14.35 7.15 15.39
CA ASP A 111 13.84 8.50 15.63
C ASP A 111 13.52 9.22 14.31
N ASP A 112 14.38 9.06 13.30
CA ASP A 112 14.17 9.64 11.96
C ASP A 112 12.98 8.98 11.25
N ILE A 113 12.86 7.64 11.33
CA ILE A 113 11.69 6.93 10.78
C ILE A 113 10.42 7.40 11.49
N THR A 114 10.45 7.45 12.84
CA THR A 114 9.30 7.89 13.64
C THR A 114 8.88 9.30 13.24
N LYS A 115 9.85 10.20 13.05
CA LYS A 115 9.60 11.57 12.61
C LYS A 115 8.91 11.60 11.23
N GLU A 116 9.39 10.82 10.25
CA GLU A 116 8.74 10.75 8.92
C GLU A 116 7.27 10.29 9.00
N LEU A 117 6.97 9.34 9.89
CA LEU A 117 5.59 8.88 10.09
C LEU A 117 4.72 9.96 10.74
N LEU A 118 5.22 10.63 11.78
CA LEU A 118 4.47 11.67 12.49
C LEU A 118 4.25 12.90 11.62
N ASP A 119 5.26 13.37 10.89
CA ASP A 119 5.15 14.53 9.98
C ASP A 119 4.10 14.25 8.88
N THR A 120 4.10 13.05 8.31
CA THR A 120 3.08 12.65 7.33
C THR A 120 1.68 12.64 7.96
N ASN A 121 1.51 12.01 9.13
CA ASN A 121 0.22 11.98 9.81
C ASN A 121 -0.29 13.38 10.16
N LYS A 122 0.62 14.29 10.54
CA LYS A 122 0.26 15.67 10.79
C LYS A 122 -0.34 16.34 9.55
N VAL A 123 0.27 16.21 8.38
CA VAL A 123 -0.27 16.77 7.12
C VAL A 123 -1.62 16.14 6.79
N LEU A 124 -1.74 14.81 6.91
CA LEU A 124 -3.02 14.14 6.66
C LEU A 124 -4.11 14.65 7.60
N PHE A 125 -3.81 14.79 8.91
CA PHE A 125 -4.76 15.30 9.91
C PHE A 125 -5.15 16.75 9.66
N ASP A 126 -4.17 17.63 9.42
CA ASP A 126 -4.40 19.07 9.20
C ASP A 126 -5.37 19.32 8.01
N ILE A 127 -5.38 18.43 7.02
CA ILE A 127 -6.21 18.57 5.82
C ILE A 127 -7.55 17.82 5.94
N THR A 128 -7.55 16.64 6.57
CA THR A 128 -8.73 15.76 6.62
C THR A 128 -9.54 15.90 7.89
N GLY A 129 -8.96 16.42 8.97
CA GLY A 129 -9.53 16.44 10.32
C GLY A 129 -9.69 15.04 10.95
N LYS A 130 -9.11 14.00 10.36
CA LYS A 130 -9.22 12.62 10.83
C LYS A 130 -7.86 12.06 11.21
N GLU A 131 -7.81 11.35 12.34
CA GLU A 131 -6.62 10.59 12.70
C GLU A 131 -6.42 9.43 11.74
N ASN A 132 -5.17 9.24 11.31
CA ASN A 132 -4.76 8.12 10.49
C ASN A 132 -3.93 7.14 11.32
N ILE A 133 -4.38 5.89 11.35
CA ILE A 133 -3.71 4.81 12.06
C ILE A 133 -2.95 3.87 11.12
N TYR A 134 -3.19 3.95 9.80
CA TYR A 134 -2.60 3.01 8.85
C TYR A 134 -1.32 3.55 8.25
N PHE A 135 -0.33 2.68 8.19
CA PHE A 135 0.95 2.93 7.55
C PHE A 135 1.33 1.76 6.64
N ARG A 136 1.78 2.06 5.43
CA ARG A 136 2.41 1.08 4.56
C ARG A 136 3.88 1.41 4.40
N PRO A 137 4.80 0.50 4.80
CA PRO A 137 6.23 0.73 4.58
C PRO A 137 6.55 0.85 3.09
N PRO A 138 7.33 1.85 2.66
CA PRO A 138 7.85 1.93 1.31
C PRO A 138 8.47 0.61 0.85
N PHE A 139 8.20 0.23 -0.40
CA PHE A 139 8.62 -1.04 -1.01
C PHE A 139 8.10 -2.31 -0.30
N GLY A 140 7.30 -2.19 0.75
CA GLY A 140 6.86 -3.29 1.62
C GLY A 140 7.97 -3.86 2.50
N VAL A 141 9.07 -3.13 2.67
CA VAL A 141 10.21 -3.58 3.46
C VAL A 141 9.91 -3.42 4.95
N THR A 142 10.08 -4.51 5.70
CA THR A 142 9.95 -4.54 7.16
C THR A 142 11.24 -5.01 7.80
N ASN A 143 11.59 -4.44 8.96
CA ASN A 143 12.73 -4.83 9.76
C ASN A 143 12.54 -4.36 11.21
N PRO A 144 13.48 -4.65 12.14
CA PRO A 144 13.36 -4.23 13.54
C PRO A 144 13.25 -2.72 13.75
N LEU A 145 13.85 -1.88 12.88
CA LEU A 145 13.80 -0.42 13.00
C LEU A 145 12.41 0.10 12.63
N ILE A 146 11.86 -0.37 11.50
CA ILE A 146 10.48 -0.10 11.07
C ILE A 146 9.48 -0.57 12.15
N ALA A 147 9.67 -1.78 12.68
CA ALA A 147 8.79 -2.32 13.72
C ALA A 147 8.75 -1.45 14.97
N LYS A 148 9.94 -0.97 15.43
CA LYS A 148 10.03 -0.05 16.59
C LYS A 148 9.34 1.28 16.31
N SER A 149 9.47 1.84 15.11
CA SER A 149 8.85 3.12 14.74
C SER A 149 7.33 3.00 14.66
N ILE A 150 6.80 1.92 14.08
CA ILE A 150 5.36 1.60 14.05
C ILE A 150 4.81 1.50 15.49
N LYS A 151 5.53 0.80 16.38
CA LYS A 151 5.12 0.68 17.78
C LYS A 151 5.10 2.04 18.50
N ARG A 152 6.08 2.92 18.25
CA ARG A 152 6.15 4.26 18.86
C ARG A 152 5.04 5.19 18.39
N THR A 153 4.58 5.03 17.17
CA THR A 153 3.51 5.86 16.57
C THR A 153 2.12 5.26 16.73
N ASN A 154 2.02 4.07 17.34
CA ASN A 154 0.75 3.35 17.51
C ASN A 154 0.03 3.05 16.19
N MET A 155 0.78 2.95 15.09
CA MET A 155 0.19 2.71 13.77
C MET A 155 0.04 1.22 13.49
N VAL A 156 -0.86 0.91 12.56
CA VAL A 156 -1.09 -0.43 12.02
C VAL A 156 -0.41 -0.53 10.66
N SER A 157 0.49 -1.49 10.50
CA SER A 157 1.09 -1.76 9.19
C SER A 157 0.09 -2.45 8.27
N VAL A 158 -0.08 -1.92 7.06
CA VAL A 158 -0.93 -2.49 6.02
C VAL A 158 -0.07 -2.95 4.85
N GLY A 159 -0.15 -4.24 4.53
CA GLY A 159 0.48 -4.82 3.36
C GLY A 159 -0.54 -5.08 2.24
N TRP A 160 -0.33 -6.16 1.52
CA TRP A 160 -1.20 -6.63 0.44
C TRP A 160 -1.15 -8.16 0.34
N SER A 161 -2.23 -8.76 -0.11
CA SER A 161 -2.29 -10.16 -0.53
C SER A 161 -2.16 -10.30 -2.05
N VAL A 162 -2.57 -9.26 -2.80
CA VAL A 162 -2.48 -9.24 -4.27
C VAL A 162 -1.57 -8.11 -4.73
N ARG A 163 -0.32 -8.43 -5.10
CA ARG A 163 0.62 -7.51 -5.74
C ARG A 163 0.36 -7.50 -7.25
N SER A 164 0.09 -6.33 -7.82
CA SER A 164 -0.21 -6.16 -9.24
C SER A 164 1.00 -6.34 -10.15
N PHE A 165 2.16 -5.83 -9.73
CA PHE A 165 3.37 -5.61 -10.55
C PHE A 165 3.19 -4.51 -11.62
N ASP A 166 2.32 -3.54 -11.38
CA ASP A 166 2.02 -2.43 -12.28
C ASP A 166 3.20 -1.47 -12.49
N THR A 167 4.16 -1.44 -11.57
CA THR A 167 5.41 -0.67 -11.69
C THR A 167 6.41 -1.27 -12.68
N ILE A 168 6.20 -2.48 -13.17
CA ILE A 168 7.07 -3.11 -14.18
C ILE A 168 6.67 -2.56 -15.55
N SER A 169 7.46 -1.63 -16.08
CA SER A 169 7.12 -0.85 -17.28
C SER A 169 6.94 -1.69 -18.57
N TRP A 170 7.70 -2.80 -18.72
CA TRP A 170 7.59 -3.69 -19.86
C TRP A 170 6.46 -4.71 -19.77
N LEU A 171 5.78 -4.82 -18.61
CA LEU A 171 4.68 -5.77 -18.42
C LEU A 171 3.37 -5.20 -18.99
N PRO A 172 2.74 -5.87 -19.99
CA PRO A 172 1.51 -5.38 -20.59
C PRO A 172 0.35 -5.27 -19.58
N ARG A 173 -0.40 -4.17 -19.60
CA ARG A 173 -1.54 -3.90 -18.71
C ARG A 173 -2.55 -5.06 -18.68
N ARG A 174 -2.79 -5.70 -19.82
CA ARG A 174 -3.67 -6.88 -19.91
C ARG A 174 -3.18 -8.05 -19.05
N ILE A 175 -1.87 -8.26 -18.97
CA ILE A 175 -1.29 -9.33 -18.14
C ILE A 175 -1.43 -8.98 -16.67
N ILE A 176 -1.16 -7.72 -16.30
CA ILE A 176 -1.35 -7.21 -14.94
C ILE A 176 -2.80 -7.38 -14.50
N CYS A 177 -3.76 -6.93 -15.30
CA CYS A 177 -5.19 -7.07 -15.02
C CYS A 177 -5.57 -8.55 -14.82
N LYS A 178 -5.20 -9.45 -15.76
CA LYS A 178 -5.47 -10.90 -15.64
C LYS A 178 -4.88 -11.48 -14.34
N ARG A 179 -3.66 -11.07 -13.98
CA ARG A 179 -3.00 -11.49 -12.74
C ARG A 179 -3.80 -11.07 -11.52
N VAL A 180 -4.14 -9.77 -11.41
CA VAL A 180 -4.91 -9.23 -10.29
C VAL A 180 -6.23 -9.96 -10.17
N VAL A 181 -7.03 -10.00 -11.24
CA VAL A 181 -8.34 -10.65 -11.25
C VAL A 181 -8.31 -12.14 -10.89
N ARG A 182 -7.28 -12.86 -11.35
CA ARG A 182 -7.12 -14.30 -11.04
C ARG A 182 -6.74 -14.54 -9.58
N LYS A 183 -5.98 -13.64 -8.98
CA LYS A 183 -5.48 -13.78 -7.60
C LYS A 183 -6.45 -13.27 -6.55
N SER A 184 -7.36 -12.35 -6.93
CA SER A 184 -8.28 -11.73 -5.98
C SER A 184 -9.28 -12.72 -5.41
N LYS A 185 -9.43 -12.68 -4.10
CA LYS A 185 -10.40 -13.42 -3.28
C LYS A 185 -11.11 -12.45 -2.34
N PRO A 186 -12.27 -12.81 -1.78
CA PRO A 186 -12.91 -12.01 -0.75
C PRO A 186 -11.95 -11.71 0.41
N GLY A 187 -11.94 -10.46 0.85
CA GLY A 187 -11.06 -9.98 1.93
C GLY A 187 -9.64 -9.61 1.51
N ASP A 188 -9.30 -9.67 0.23
CA ASP A 188 -7.96 -9.30 -0.25
C ASP A 188 -7.73 -7.79 -0.28
N ILE A 189 -6.49 -7.40 0.00
CA ILE A 189 -5.95 -6.05 -0.23
C ILE A 189 -5.10 -6.08 -1.51
N ILE A 190 -5.49 -5.28 -2.49
CA ILE A 190 -4.87 -5.20 -3.81
C ILE A 190 -3.97 -3.97 -3.88
N LEU A 191 -2.69 -4.17 -4.19
CA LEU A 191 -1.71 -3.10 -4.36
C LEU A 191 -1.66 -2.64 -5.81
N LEU A 192 -1.88 -1.33 -6.00
CA LEU A 192 -1.65 -0.57 -7.23
C LEU A 192 -0.82 0.69 -6.89
N HIS A 193 -0.35 1.40 -7.93
CA HIS A 193 0.34 2.68 -7.78
C HIS A 193 -0.32 3.71 -8.68
N ASP A 194 -0.61 4.89 -8.14
CA ASP A 194 -1.29 5.95 -8.90
C ASP A 194 -0.36 6.67 -9.88
N ARG A 195 0.95 6.70 -9.61
CA ARG A 195 1.96 7.37 -10.45
C ARG A 195 2.32 6.65 -11.76
N VAL A 196 1.85 5.41 -11.95
CA VAL A 196 2.23 4.64 -13.15
C VAL A 196 1.46 5.10 -14.39
N TYR A 197 2.10 5.01 -15.55
CA TYR A 197 1.46 5.36 -16.82
C TYR A 197 0.18 4.54 -17.03
N GLN A 198 -0.92 5.18 -17.44
CA GLN A 198 -2.24 4.56 -17.63
C GLN A 198 -2.76 3.80 -16.39
N ALA A 199 -2.54 4.32 -15.18
CA ALA A 199 -3.05 3.72 -13.95
C ALA A 199 -4.59 3.64 -13.94
N ASP A 200 -5.26 4.67 -14.45
CA ASP A 200 -6.70 4.76 -14.62
C ASP A 200 -7.26 3.69 -15.58
N VAL A 201 -6.60 3.48 -16.73
CA VAL A 201 -7.00 2.44 -17.70
C VAL A 201 -6.83 1.04 -17.10
N LEU A 202 -5.74 0.80 -16.38
CA LEU A 202 -5.52 -0.46 -15.68
C LEU A 202 -6.59 -0.69 -14.61
N LEU A 203 -6.86 0.34 -13.79
CA LEU A 203 -7.88 0.30 -12.74
C LEU A 203 -9.24 -0.03 -13.33
N GLU A 204 -9.66 0.67 -14.39
CA GLU A 204 -10.96 0.46 -15.02
C GLU A 204 -11.15 -1.00 -15.49
N ASN A 205 -10.13 -1.59 -16.11
CA ASN A 205 -10.18 -2.99 -16.55
C ASN A 205 -10.29 -3.96 -15.36
N ILE A 206 -9.60 -3.68 -14.25
CA ILE A 206 -9.68 -4.48 -13.03
C ILE A 206 -11.07 -4.37 -12.42
N LEU A 207 -11.57 -3.15 -12.20
CA LEU A 207 -12.87 -2.90 -11.59
C LEU A 207 -13.98 -3.52 -12.42
N LYS A 208 -14.02 -3.27 -13.74
CA LYS A 208 -14.99 -3.86 -14.66
C LYS A 208 -15.05 -5.38 -14.52
N THR A 209 -13.89 -6.03 -14.51
CA THR A 209 -13.83 -7.49 -14.49
C THR A 209 -14.22 -8.08 -13.13
N LEU A 210 -13.81 -7.45 -12.03
CA LEU A 210 -14.17 -7.89 -10.68
C LEU A 210 -15.63 -7.57 -10.36
N HIS A 211 -16.14 -6.40 -10.78
CA HIS A 211 -17.55 -6.01 -10.63
C HIS A 211 -18.47 -7.02 -11.31
N ASN A 212 -18.15 -7.45 -12.54
CA ASN A 212 -18.90 -8.48 -13.26
C ASN A 212 -18.88 -9.86 -12.56
N LYS A 213 -17.92 -10.08 -11.66
CA LYS A 213 -17.86 -11.27 -10.77
C LYS A 213 -18.58 -11.06 -9.44
N GLY A 214 -19.23 -9.90 -9.26
CA GLY A 214 -19.98 -9.54 -8.06
C GLY A 214 -19.14 -9.05 -6.90
N TYR A 215 -17.92 -8.54 -7.14
CA TYR A 215 -17.11 -7.92 -6.10
C TYR A 215 -17.55 -6.48 -5.83
N VAL A 216 -17.50 -6.09 -4.56
CA VAL A 216 -17.65 -4.72 -4.07
C VAL A 216 -16.27 -4.21 -3.63
N PHE A 217 -16.02 -2.93 -3.91
CA PHE A 217 -14.74 -2.28 -3.65
C PHE A 217 -14.88 -1.33 -2.47
N VAL A 218 -14.13 -1.60 -1.43
CA VAL A 218 -14.21 -0.90 -0.14
C VAL A 218 -12.85 -0.33 0.24
N THR A 219 -12.83 0.57 1.23
CA THR A 219 -11.58 1.01 1.86
C THR A 219 -11.00 -0.10 2.75
N VAL A 220 -9.76 0.07 3.21
CA VAL A 220 -9.14 -0.86 4.18
C VAL A 220 -9.90 -0.86 5.50
N ASP A 221 -10.50 0.28 5.87
CA ASP A 221 -11.30 0.44 7.11
C ASP A 221 -12.61 -0.35 7.09
N GLU A 222 -13.15 -0.62 5.89
CA GLU A 222 -14.45 -1.26 5.67
C GLU A 222 -14.30 -2.74 5.28
N LEU A 223 -13.06 -3.20 5.16
CA LEU A 223 -12.76 -4.58 4.78
C LEU A 223 -12.92 -5.52 5.98
#